data_11091ea2be05a7a998a939d85825b1b2
#
_entry.id   11091ea2be05a7a998a939d85825b1b2
#
_cell.length_a   1.000
_cell.length_b   1.000
_cell.length_c   1.000
_cell.angle_alpha   90.00
_cell.angle_beta   90.00
_cell.angle_gamma   90.00
#
_symmetry.space_group_name_H-M   'P 1'
#
loop_
_entity.id
_entity.type
_entity.pdbx_description
1 polymer ?
#
loop_
_entity_poly.entity_id
_entity_poly.type
_entity_poly.pdbx_seq_one_letter_code
_entity_poly.pdbx_strand_id
1 'polypeptide(L)' 'ASLRATLYMAALVASRRNPVIRAFYQRLLAAGKPKKLALTACMRKLLTILNAMARTNVAWNAELALSD' A
#
# COMPACT_ATOMS: atom_id res chain seq x y z
N ALA A 1 6.44 -15.84 -11.43
CA ALA A 1 6.59 -14.54 -10.81
C ALA A 1 6.71 -14.67 -9.30
N SER A 2 7.53 -13.84 -8.69
CA SER A 2 7.72 -13.86 -7.24
C SER A 2 6.61 -13.08 -6.54
N LEU A 3 6.39 -13.38 -5.26
CA LEU A 3 5.46 -12.63 -4.43
C LEU A 3 5.82 -11.15 -4.40
N ARG A 4 7.11 -10.84 -4.38
CA ARG A 4 7.60 -9.47 -4.37
C ARG A 4 7.18 -8.72 -5.64
N ALA A 5 7.33 -9.35 -6.81
CA ALA A 5 6.92 -8.74 -8.07
C ALA A 5 5.41 -8.50 -8.09
N THR A 6 4.63 -9.45 -7.59
CA THR A 6 3.19 -9.32 -7.51
C THR A 6 2.80 -8.15 -6.60
N LEU A 7 3.43 -8.03 -5.43
CA LEU A 7 3.18 -6.93 -4.51
C LEU A 7 3.58 -5.59 -5.12
N TYR A 8 4.68 -5.55 -5.85
CA TYR A 8 5.13 -4.33 -6.52
C TYR A 8 4.08 -3.85 -7.52
N MET A 9 3.58 -4.76 -8.37
CA MET A 9 2.56 -4.41 -9.35
C MET A 9 1.27 -3.97 -8.68
N ALA A 10 0.87 -4.65 -7.61
CA ALA A 10 -0.32 -4.28 -6.85
C ALA A 10 -0.16 -2.89 -6.23
N ALA A 11 1.02 -2.59 -5.69
CA ALA A 11 1.29 -1.28 -5.11
C ALA A 11 1.26 -0.18 -6.18
N LEU A 12 1.78 -0.46 -7.36
CA LEU A 12 1.79 0.49 -8.46
C LEU A 12 0.36 0.84 -8.89
N VAL A 13 -0.50 -0.16 -9.02
CA VAL A 13 -1.91 0.07 -9.35
C VAL A 13 -2.62 0.80 -8.22
N ALA A 14 -2.41 0.37 -6.98
CA ALA A 14 -3.06 0.97 -5.81
C ALA A 14 -2.65 2.42 -5.63
N SER A 15 -1.39 2.77 -5.92
CA SER A 15 -0.91 4.15 -5.80
C SER A 15 -1.62 5.10 -6.76
N ARG A 16 -2.27 4.56 -7.77
CA ARG A 16 -3.01 5.36 -8.76
C ARG A 16 -4.51 5.36 -8.52
N ARG A 17 -5.07 4.24 -8.02
CA ARG A 17 -6.52 4.04 -7.95
C ARG A 17 -7.09 4.03 -6.56
N ASN A 18 -6.35 3.53 -5.58
CA ASN A 18 -6.84 3.45 -4.21
C ASN A 18 -6.59 4.79 -3.51
N PRO A 19 -7.63 5.50 -3.06
CA PRO A 19 -7.44 6.84 -2.49
C PRO A 19 -6.54 6.85 -1.24
N VAL A 20 -6.59 5.80 -0.41
CA VAL A 20 -5.76 5.73 0.79
C VAL A 20 -4.28 5.55 0.42
N ILE A 21 -3.99 4.59 -0.44
CA ILE A 21 -2.63 4.30 -0.87
C ILE A 21 -2.09 5.46 -1.72
N ARG A 22 -2.93 6.04 -2.55
CA ARG A 22 -2.55 7.19 -3.37
C ARG A 22 -2.14 8.38 -2.49
N ALA A 23 -2.91 8.69 -1.46
CA ALA A 23 -2.57 9.79 -0.56
C ALA A 23 -1.27 9.52 0.19
N PHE A 24 -1.07 8.29 0.64
CA PHE A 24 0.15 7.86 1.30
C PHE A 24 1.37 8.00 0.37
N TYR A 25 1.23 7.54 -0.86
CA TYR A 25 2.27 7.64 -1.88
C TYR A 25 2.64 9.09 -2.17
N GLN A 26 1.64 9.93 -2.42
CA GLN A 26 1.85 11.35 -2.73
C GLN A 26 2.49 12.09 -1.56
N ARG A 27 2.12 11.75 -0.32
CA ARG A 27 2.72 12.36 0.86
C ARG A 27 4.22 12.04 0.95
N LEU A 28 4.60 10.80 0.62
CA LEU A 28 6.01 10.42 0.60
C LEU A 28 6.79 11.16 -0.47
N LEU A 29 6.21 11.32 -1.66
CA LEU A 29 6.84 12.08 -2.73
C LEU A 29 7.00 13.55 -2.36
N ALA A 30 5.97 14.12 -1.73
CA ALA A 30 6.02 15.52 -1.27
C ALA A 30 7.09 15.74 -0.20
N ALA A 31 7.38 14.70 0.60
CA ALA A 31 8.45 14.74 1.60
C ALA A 31 9.84 14.56 1.00
N GLY A 32 9.95 14.43 -0.33
CA GLY A 32 11.22 14.30 -1.00
C GLY A 32 11.74 12.88 -1.14
N LYS A 33 10.90 11.87 -0.88
CA LYS A 33 11.30 10.48 -1.03
C LYS A 33 11.33 10.06 -2.50
N PRO A 34 12.31 9.24 -2.93
CA PRO A 34 12.32 8.72 -4.29
C PRO A 34 11.11 7.84 -4.57
N LYS A 35 10.69 7.78 -5.83
CA LYS A 35 9.55 6.96 -6.24
C LYS A 35 9.70 5.50 -5.82
N LYS A 36 10.89 4.94 -6.00
CA LYS A 36 11.16 3.55 -5.65
C LYS A 36 10.94 3.30 -4.17
N LEU A 37 11.43 4.21 -3.32
CA LEU A 37 11.24 4.11 -1.88
C LEU A 37 9.77 4.25 -1.50
N ALA A 38 9.08 5.20 -2.13
CA ALA A 38 7.65 5.40 -1.87
C ALA A 38 6.83 4.19 -2.26
N LEU A 39 7.14 3.55 -3.41
CA LEU A 39 6.46 2.33 -3.83
C LEU A 39 6.75 1.16 -2.88
N THR A 40 7.98 1.05 -2.40
CA THR A 40 8.34 0.01 -1.43
C THR A 40 7.54 0.19 -0.13
N ALA A 41 7.38 1.42 0.31
CA ALA A 41 6.57 1.72 1.49
C ALA A 41 5.09 1.38 1.25
N CYS A 42 4.58 1.62 0.05
CA CYS A 42 3.21 1.23 -0.32
C CYS A 42 3.04 -0.29 -0.32
N MET A 43 4.05 -1.03 -0.78
CA MET A 43 4.02 -2.49 -0.73
C MET A 43 3.89 -3.00 0.71
N ARG A 44 4.66 -2.41 1.64
CA ARG A 44 4.59 -2.78 3.06
C ARG A 44 3.22 -2.44 3.65
N LYS A 45 2.69 -1.28 3.30
CA LYS A 45 1.38 -0.88 3.80
C LYS A 45 0.29 -1.81 3.28
N LEU A 46 0.33 -2.16 2.00
CA LEU A 46 -0.60 -3.14 1.43
C LEU A 46 -0.51 -4.48 2.13
N LEU A 47 0.70 -4.96 2.36
CA LEU A 47 0.91 -6.24 3.04
C LEU A 47 0.33 -6.21 4.44
N THR A 48 0.53 -5.12 5.18
CA THR A 48 -0.03 -4.94 6.51
C THR A 48 -1.56 -5.00 6.47
N ILE A 49 -2.17 -4.31 5.51
CA ILE A 49 -3.62 -4.30 5.35
C ILE A 49 -4.15 -5.70 5.01
N LEU A 50 -3.49 -6.39 4.07
CA LEU A 50 -3.90 -7.73 3.66
C LEU A 50 -3.79 -8.71 4.82
N ASN A 51 -2.74 -8.60 5.63
CA ASN A 51 -2.60 -9.43 6.82
C ASN A 51 -3.71 -9.16 7.84
N ALA A 52 -4.07 -7.90 8.03
CA ALA A 52 -5.15 -7.54 8.93
C ALA A 52 -6.50 -8.09 8.44
N MET A 53 -6.74 -7.99 7.13
CA MET A 53 -7.95 -8.54 6.53
C MET A 53 -8.02 -10.06 6.69
N ALA A 54 -6.91 -10.75 6.46
CA ALA A 54 -6.85 -12.20 6.61
C ALA A 54 -7.08 -12.63 8.05
N ARG A 55 -6.52 -11.88 9.01
CA ARG A 55 -6.64 -12.18 10.43
C ARG A 55 -8.06 -11.99 10.96
N THR A 56 -8.72 -10.92 10.52
CA THR A 56 -10.06 -10.57 11.00
C THR A 56 -11.16 -11.09 10.09
N ASN A 57 -10.80 -11.68 8.96
CA ASN A 57 -11.73 -12.17 7.94
C ASN A 57 -12.69 -11.07 7.47
N VAL A 58 -12.18 -9.86 7.35
CA VAL A 58 -12.96 -8.69 6.93
C VAL A 58 -12.44 -8.21 5.58
N ALA A 59 -13.34 -7.77 4.69
CA ALA A 59 -12.98 -7.21 3.40
C ALA A 59 -12.26 -5.87 3.57
N TRP A 60 -11.74 -5.31 2.46
CA TRP A 60 -11.05 -4.03 2.49
C TRP A 60 -11.84 -2.99 3.28
N ASN A 61 -11.13 -2.30 4.17
CA ASN A 61 -11.70 -1.25 5.00
C ASN A 61 -10.66 -0.15 5.13
N ALA A 62 -11.05 1.10 4.83
CA ALA A 62 -10.15 2.24 4.91
C ALA A 62 -9.60 2.45 6.32
N GLU A 63 -10.35 2.08 7.36
CA GLU A 63 -9.89 2.19 8.74
C GLU A 63 -8.68 1.30 9.00
N LEU A 64 -8.62 0.11 8.40
CA LEU A 64 -7.48 -0.77 8.52
C LEU A 64 -6.23 -0.13 7.92
N ALA A 65 -6.39 0.61 6.83
CA ALA A 65 -5.29 1.32 6.19
C ALA A 65 -4.81 2.50 7.03
N LEU A 66 -5.71 3.12 7.79
CA LEU A 66 -5.39 4.30 8.61
C LEU A 66 -4.87 3.93 9.99
N SER A 67 -5.19 2.74 10.49
CA SER A 67 -4.84 2.31 11.85
C SER A 67 -3.39 1.87 12.00
N ASP A 68 -2.70 1.81 10.95
CA ASP A 68 -1.31 1.36 10.91
C ASP A 68 -0.33 2.32 11.58
#